data_4d37ed9d7f9195c0bb47a4876c6ea7a5
#
_entry.id   4d37ed9d7f9195c0bb47a4876c6ea7a5
#
_cell.length_a   1.000
_cell.length_b   1.000
_cell.length_c   1.000
_cell.angle_alpha   90.00
_cell.angle_beta   90.00
_cell.angle_gamma   90.00
#
_symmetry.space_group_name_H-M   'P 1'
#
loop_
_entity.id
_entity.type
_entity.pdbx_description
1 polymer ?
#
loop_
_entity_poly.entity_id
_entity_poly.type
_entity_poly.pdbx_seq_one_letter_code
_entity_poly.pdbx_strand_id
1 'polypeptide(L)'
;MKIFIAGLTGATGRLLASQLLANGHTVFGLARDPNTLPINIRSHWNMRIQQGSLLDIPDKELHAVLNEVEGIACCLGHNLTRQGIWGQPRTLVRDAVQRLVELTQHTPMRLVLMSSNGVINIHNNEQLKRVDRAVISILRKILPPHKDNELAAALLQNQTYPNLEWCIVRPDNLVDHDDVTDYKAFASPQLGVITDTGQTSRINVAHFMSTLLTDEVTWENWRGQWPVLYNAADLHEKCVSLSSF
;
A
#
# COMPACT_ATOMS: atom_id res chain seq x y z
N MET A 1 -4.07 2.68 -18.83
CA MET A 1 -4.12 3.75 -17.82
C MET A 1 -2.72 4.30 -17.55
N LYS A 2 -2.66 5.52 -17.02
CA LYS A 2 -1.44 6.17 -16.52
C LYS A 2 -1.49 6.17 -14.99
N ILE A 3 -0.49 5.60 -14.33
CA ILE A 3 -0.51 5.36 -12.88
C ILE A 3 0.77 5.90 -12.24
N PHE A 4 0.62 6.67 -11.16
CA PHE A 4 1.74 7.15 -10.36
C PHE A 4 2.01 6.18 -9.19
N ILE A 5 3.27 5.79 -8.99
CA ILE A 5 3.69 4.95 -7.87
C ILE A 5 4.57 5.75 -6.91
N ALA A 6 4.05 6.09 -5.75
CA ALA A 6 4.83 6.55 -4.62
C ALA A 6 5.52 5.35 -3.96
N GLY A 7 6.85 5.39 -3.80
CA GLY A 7 7.64 4.25 -3.32
C GLY A 7 8.01 3.26 -4.42
N LEU A 8 8.17 3.74 -5.65
CA LEU A 8 8.54 2.96 -6.85
C LEU A 8 9.76 2.04 -6.65
N THR A 9 10.78 2.48 -5.93
CA THR A 9 12.01 1.71 -5.69
C THR A 9 11.91 0.68 -4.57
N GLY A 10 10.79 0.70 -3.82
CA GLY A 10 10.52 -0.27 -2.75
C GLY A 10 10.22 -1.68 -3.26
N ALA A 11 10.31 -2.68 -2.38
CA ALA A 11 10.10 -4.09 -2.75
C ALA A 11 8.74 -4.34 -3.43
N THR A 12 7.65 -3.82 -2.89
CA THR A 12 6.31 -3.96 -3.50
C THR A 12 6.13 -3.01 -4.67
N GLY A 13 6.62 -1.76 -4.58
CA GLY A 13 6.45 -0.76 -5.64
C GLY A 13 7.07 -1.15 -6.97
N ARG A 14 8.28 -1.77 -6.95
CA ARG A 14 8.91 -2.28 -8.19
C ARG A 14 8.17 -3.48 -8.80
N LEU A 15 7.58 -4.35 -7.98
CA LEU A 15 6.76 -5.47 -8.46
C LEU A 15 5.47 -4.95 -9.10
N LEU A 16 4.83 -3.97 -8.47
CA LEU A 16 3.66 -3.29 -9.03
C LEU A 16 3.98 -2.60 -10.36
N ALA A 17 5.11 -1.88 -10.42
CA ALA A 17 5.56 -1.26 -11.66
C ALA A 17 5.78 -2.30 -12.77
N SER A 18 6.44 -3.42 -12.46
CA SER A 18 6.68 -4.49 -13.42
C SER A 18 5.38 -5.06 -13.98
N GLN A 19 4.40 -5.34 -13.14
CA GLN A 19 3.10 -5.89 -13.55
C GLN A 19 2.29 -4.90 -14.39
N LEU A 20 2.23 -3.63 -13.98
CA LEU A 20 1.52 -2.59 -14.73
C LEU A 20 2.16 -2.36 -16.11
N LEU A 21 3.48 -2.32 -16.19
CA LEU A 21 4.21 -2.18 -17.45
C LEU A 21 3.99 -3.39 -18.37
N ALA A 22 4.03 -4.61 -17.82
CA ALA A 22 3.76 -5.84 -18.58
C ALA A 22 2.34 -5.88 -19.16
N ASN A 23 1.37 -5.26 -18.47
CA ASN A 23 -0.02 -5.11 -18.93
C ASN A 23 -0.25 -3.87 -19.82
N GLY A 24 0.82 -3.21 -20.29
CA GLY A 24 0.74 -2.11 -21.25
C GLY A 24 0.36 -0.75 -20.65
N HIS A 25 0.32 -0.62 -19.33
CA HIS A 25 0.04 0.66 -18.67
C HIS A 25 1.29 1.56 -18.65
N THR A 26 1.08 2.87 -18.52
CA THR A 26 2.17 3.82 -18.33
C THR A 26 2.35 4.07 -16.84
N VAL A 27 3.57 3.91 -16.37
CA VAL A 27 3.93 4.08 -14.96
C VAL A 27 4.75 5.34 -14.78
N PHE A 28 4.32 6.19 -13.87
CA PHE A 28 5.04 7.36 -13.38
C PHE A 28 5.55 7.12 -11.98
N GLY A 29 6.70 7.66 -11.64
CA GLY A 29 7.18 7.58 -10.26
C GLY A 29 8.43 8.41 -10.00
N LEU A 30 8.72 8.56 -8.72
CA LEU A 30 9.91 9.26 -8.25
C LEU A 30 10.93 8.27 -7.71
N ALA A 31 12.19 8.53 -8.01
CA ALA A 31 13.32 7.80 -7.44
C ALA A 31 14.44 8.75 -7.07
N ARG A 32 14.96 8.66 -5.84
CA ARG A 32 16.14 9.43 -5.42
C ARG A 32 17.36 9.06 -6.26
N ASP A 33 17.51 7.79 -6.53
CA ASP A 33 18.48 7.23 -7.47
C ASP A 33 17.77 6.24 -8.39
N PRO A 34 17.50 6.61 -9.66
CA PRO A 34 16.87 5.74 -10.64
C PRO A 34 17.66 4.45 -10.94
N ASN A 35 18.98 4.44 -10.67
CA ASN A 35 19.82 3.26 -10.91
C ASN A 35 19.55 2.11 -9.95
N THR A 36 18.84 2.35 -8.86
CA THR A 36 18.38 1.29 -7.93
C THR A 36 17.24 0.44 -8.48
N LEU A 37 16.59 0.89 -9.57
CA LEU A 37 15.57 0.11 -10.26
C LEU A 37 16.22 -0.92 -11.21
N PRO A 38 15.63 -2.12 -11.30
CA PRO A 38 16.00 -3.11 -12.31
C PRO A 38 15.97 -2.50 -13.73
N ILE A 39 16.93 -2.89 -14.57
CA ILE A 39 17.07 -2.30 -15.90
C ILE A 39 15.82 -2.49 -16.79
N ASN A 40 15.17 -3.65 -16.69
CA ASN A 40 13.93 -3.95 -17.41
C ASN A 40 12.76 -3.03 -17.05
N ILE A 41 12.70 -2.52 -15.81
CA ILE A 41 11.71 -1.52 -15.39
C ILE A 41 12.17 -0.14 -15.83
N ARG A 42 13.42 0.24 -15.49
CA ARG A 42 13.94 1.58 -15.73
C ARG A 42 13.97 1.97 -17.21
N SER A 43 14.31 1.04 -18.10
CA SER A 43 14.40 1.26 -19.54
C SER A 43 13.12 0.96 -20.31
N HIS A 44 12.04 0.60 -19.62
CA HIS A 44 10.79 0.27 -20.29
C HIS A 44 10.17 1.53 -20.94
N TRP A 45 9.71 1.41 -22.18
CA TRP A 45 9.23 2.53 -23.00
C TRP A 45 8.01 3.26 -22.39
N ASN A 46 7.21 2.58 -21.55
CA ASN A 46 6.10 3.14 -20.81
C ASN A 46 6.47 3.61 -19.38
N MET A 47 7.73 3.54 -18.97
CA MET A 47 8.17 4.04 -17.68
C MET A 47 8.55 5.52 -17.74
N ARG A 48 8.08 6.32 -16.80
CA ARG A 48 8.40 7.75 -16.63
C ARG A 48 8.94 7.97 -15.24
N ILE A 49 10.24 8.15 -15.11
CA ILE A 49 10.91 8.35 -13.83
C ILE A 49 11.40 9.78 -13.77
N GLN A 50 11.02 10.48 -12.69
CA GLN A 50 11.63 11.76 -12.32
C GLN A 50 12.54 11.54 -11.11
N GLN A 51 13.73 12.13 -11.14
CA GLN A 51 14.63 12.06 -10.01
C GLN A 51 14.13 12.98 -8.89
N GLY A 52 14.02 12.42 -7.69
CA GLY A 52 13.57 13.18 -6.52
C GLY A 52 12.94 12.31 -5.43
N SER A 53 12.52 12.96 -4.38
CA SER A 53 11.74 12.38 -3.27
C SER A 53 10.37 13.03 -3.24
N LEU A 54 9.34 12.24 -2.92
CA LEU A 54 7.97 12.73 -2.87
C LEU A 54 7.77 13.88 -1.88
N LEU A 55 8.58 13.96 -0.82
CA LEU A 55 8.48 15.03 0.17
C LEU A 55 9.32 16.27 -0.17
N ASP A 56 10.31 16.14 -1.07
CA ASP A 56 11.27 17.20 -1.36
C ASP A 56 11.08 17.87 -2.72
N ILE A 57 10.46 17.17 -3.69
CA ILE A 57 10.21 17.71 -5.03
C ILE A 57 9.28 18.94 -4.94
N PRO A 58 9.50 20.02 -5.71
CA PRO A 58 8.60 21.16 -5.74
C PRO A 58 7.16 20.79 -6.10
N ASP A 59 6.17 21.42 -5.44
CA ASP A 59 4.74 21.15 -5.69
C ASP A 59 4.34 21.32 -7.15
N LYS A 60 4.89 22.32 -7.82
CA LYS A 60 4.62 22.56 -9.24
C LYS A 60 5.04 21.37 -10.12
N GLU A 61 6.17 20.77 -9.82
CA GLU A 61 6.68 19.63 -10.59
C GLU A 61 5.87 18.35 -10.29
N LEU A 62 5.57 18.08 -9.00
CA LEU A 62 4.75 16.95 -8.62
C LEU A 62 3.33 17.08 -9.19
N HIS A 63 2.73 18.25 -9.10
CA HIS A 63 1.40 18.54 -9.65
C HIS A 63 1.37 18.33 -11.18
N ALA A 64 2.42 18.72 -11.90
CA ALA A 64 2.52 18.46 -13.34
C ALA A 64 2.48 16.97 -13.66
N VAL A 65 3.17 16.15 -12.90
CA VAL A 65 3.15 14.67 -13.04
C VAL A 65 1.77 14.12 -12.68
N LEU A 66 1.19 14.56 -11.57
CA LEU A 66 -0.10 14.06 -11.08
C LEU A 66 -1.27 14.41 -12.00
N ASN A 67 -1.19 15.50 -12.74
CA ASN A 67 -2.19 15.87 -13.76
C ASN A 67 -2.18 14.95 -14.99
N GLU A 68 -1.12 14.15 -15.18
CA GLU A 68 -1.04 13.23 -16.30
C GLU A 68 -1.61 11.84 -15.97
N VAL A 69 -1.88 11.54 -14.70
CA VAL A 69 -2.24 10.19 -14.26
C VAL A 69 -3.72 10.07 -13.88
N GLU A 70 -4.22 8.85 -13.93
CA GLU A 70 -5.62 8.49 -13.64
C GLU A 70 -5.73 7.74 -12.30
N GLY A 71 -4.60 7.32 -11.73
CA GLY A 71 -4.56 6.61 -10.46
C GLY A 71 -3.21 6.69 -9.78
N ILE A 72 -3.23 6.54 -8.46
CA ILE A 72 -2.07 6.61 -7.57
C ILE A 72 -1.99 5.32 -6.75
N ALA A 73 -0.82 4.70 -6.73
CA ALA A 73 -0.47 3.66 -5.77
C ALA A 73 0.55 4.21 -4.77
N CYS A 74 0.24 4.17 -3.49
CA CYS A 74 1.19 4.52 -2.43
C CYS A 74 1.73 3.25 -1.78
N CYS A 75 2.95 2.87 -2.17
CA CYS A 75 3.72 1.75 -1.63
C CYS A 75 4.85 2.24 -0.70
N LEU A 76 4.75 3.47 -0.20
CA LEU A 76 5.73 4.00 0.73
C LEU A 76 5.65 3.27 2.06
N GLY A 77 6.81 3.09 2.67
CA GLY A 77 6.97 2.51 3.99
C GLY A 77 8.34 2.83 4.54
N HIS A 78 8.49 2.64 5.83
CA HIS A 78 9.79 2.82 6.49
C HIS A 78 10.68 1.60 6.26
N ASN A 79 11.95 1.84 5.97
CA ASN A 79 12.93 0.76 5.95
C ASN A 79 13.08 0.15 7.35
N LEU A 80 13.22 -1.18 7.44
CA LEU A 80 13.41 -1.91 8.70
C LEU A 80 14.84 -1.76 9.28
N THR A 81 15.49 -0.66 9.01
CA THR A 81 16.77 -0.27 9.62
C THR A 81 16.53 0.63 10.83
N ARG A 82 17.50 0.71 11.75
CA ARG A 82 17.38 1.62 12.90
C ARG A 82 17.08 3.06 12.47
N GLN A 83 17.73 3.54 11.42
CA GLN A 83 17.48 4.87 10.87
C GLN A 83 16.12 4.99 10.22
N GLY A 84 15.62 3.94 9.55
CA GLY A 84 14.29 3.93 8.94
C GLY A 84 13.16 3.86 9.97
N ILE A 85 13.39 3.22 11.12
CA ILE A 85 12.37 3.08 12.18
C ILE A 85 12.32 4.30 13.10
N TRP A 86 13.47 4.84 13.51
CA TRP A 86 13.56 5.94 14.49
C TRP A 86 14.09 7.25 13.91
N GLY A 87 14.54 7.28 12.64
CA GLY A 87 14.98 8.48 11.95
C GLY A 87 13.84 9.38 11.48
N GLN A 88 14.21 10.47 10.81
CA GLN A 88 13.26 11.37 10.15
C GLN A 88 13.12 11.00 8.67
N PRO A 89 11.94 11.24 8.06
CA PRO A 89 10.67 11.70 8.67
C PRO A 89 9.91 10.56 9.38
N ARG A 90 9.34 10.84 10.56
CA ARG A 90 8.57 9.85 11.33
C ARG A 90 7.15 9.65 10.81
N THR A 91 6.68 10.56 9.98
CA THR A 91 5.34 10.62 9.36
C THR A 91 5.43 10.56 7.84
N LEU A 92 6.38 9.76 7.31
CA LEU A 92 6.67 9.64 5.88
C LEU A 92 5.42 9.31 5.06
N VAL A 93 4.67 8.27 5.47
CA VAL A 93 3.50 7.79 4.71
C VAL A 93 2.35 8.78 4.85
N ARG A 94 2.07 9.26 6.07
CA ARG A 94 1.03 10.26 6.32
C ARG A 94 1.30 11.54 5.53
N ASP A 95 2.50 12.08 5.58
CA ASP A 95 2.85 13.35 4.92
C ASP A 95 2.82 13.18 3.39
N ALA A 96 3.26 12.04 2.88
CA ALA A 96 3.17 11.70 1.48
C ALA A 96 1.72 11.60 0.98
N VAL A 97 0.85 10.88 1.70
CA VAL A 97 -0.57 10.75 1.35
C VAL A 97 -1.27 12.10 1.41
N GLN A 98 -1.02 12.90 2.46
CA GLN A 98 -1.57 14.24 2.59
C GLN A 98 -1.21 15.10 1.38
N ARG A 99 0.07 15.12 1.01
CA ARG A 99 0.56 15.90 -0.14
C ARG A 99 -0.05 15.46 -1.46
N LEU A 100 -0.15 14.13 -1.69
CA LEU A 100 -0.79 13.60 -2.90
C LEU A 100 -2.26 14.03 -2.99
N VAL A 101 -3.00 13.93 -1.89
CA VAL A 101 -4.41 14.33 -1.84
C VAL A 101 -4.59 15.84 -2.08
N GLU A 102 -3.78 16.68 -1.43
CA GLU A 102 -3.84 18.14 -1.60
C GLU A 102 -3.57 18.57 -3.05
N LEU A 103 -2.62 17.91 -3.71
CA LEU A 103 -2.27 18.26 -5.10
C LEU A 103 -3.24 17.68 -6.14
N THR A 104 -4.08 16.71 -5.77
CA THR A 104 -5.06 16.09 -6.69
C THR A 104 -6.51 16.46 -6.37
N GLN A 105 -6.76 17.36 -5.41
CA GLN A 105 -8.10 17.69 -4.93
C GLN A 105 -9.11 18.16 -6.01
N HIS A 106 -8.62 18.64 -7.14
CA HIS A 106 -9.45 19.16 -8.25
C HIS A 106 -9.57 18.17 -9.43
N THR A 107 -8.93 17.01 -9.35
CA THR A 107 -8.89 16.02 -10.44
C THR A 107 -9.46 14.70 -9.94
N PRO A 108 -10.41 14.07 -10.67
CA PRO A 108 -10.87 12.72 -10.32
C PRO A 108 -9.69 11.77 -10.23
N MET A 109 -9.53 11.10 -9.08
CA MET A 109 -8.35 10.28 -8.80
C MET A 109 -8.72 9.05 -7.98
N ARG A 110 -8.16 7.90 -8.37
CA ARG A 110 -8.14 6.68 -7.54
C ARG A 110 -6.83 6.60 -6.77
N LEU A 111 -6.88 6.39 -5.47
CA LEU A 111 -5.71 6.21 -4.62
C LEU A 111 -5.76 4.87 -3.90
N VAL A 112 -4.77 4.01 -4.14
CA VAL A 112 -4.58 2.75 -3.42
C VAL A 112 -3.41 2.92 -2.46
N LEU A 113 -3.70 2.89 -1.16
CA LEU A 113 -2.69 2.95 -0.10
C LEU A 113 -2.35 1.54 0.38
N MET A 114 -1.08 1.15 0.30
CA MET A 114 -0.58 -0.03 1.01
C MET A 114 -0.32 0.33 2.49
N SER A 115 -1.00 -0.37 3.37
CA SER A 115 -0.86 -0.27 4.82
C SER A 115 -0.40 -1.61 5.41
N SER A 116 -0.90 -2.02 6.55
CA SER A 116 -0.67 -3.35 7.14
C SER A 116 -1.88 -3.85 7.91
N ASN A 117 -1.98 -5.17 8.10
CA ASN A 117 -3.04 -5.79 8.90
C ASN A 117 -3.04 -5.31 10.37
N GLY A 118 -1.91 -4.82 10.88
CA GLY A 118 -1.83 -4.20 12.20
C GLY A 118 -2.60 -2.89 12.37
N VAL A 119 -2.98 -2.23 11.26
CA VAL A 119 -3.78 -1.00 11.29
C VAL A 119 -5.26 -1.35 11.34
N ILE A 120 -5.91 -1.06 12.46
CA ILE A 120 -7.28 -1.49 12.75
C ILE A 120 -8.29 -0.50 12.20
N ASN A 121 -9.27 -1.00 11.47
CA ASN A 121 -10.40 -0.21 11.00
C ASN A 121 -11.48 -0.12 12.09
N ILE A 122 -11.43 0.95 12.89
CA ILE A 122 -12.41 1.19 13.96
C ILE A 122 -13.82 1.45 13.43
N HIS A 123 -13.96 1.94 12.20
CA HIS A 123 -15.26 2.21 11.58
C HIS A 123 -16.00 0.92 11.19
N ASN A 124 -15.26 -0.16 11.00
CA ASN A 124 -15.80 -1.48 10.70
C ASN A 124 -16.01 -2.33 11.96
N ASN A 125 -15.91 -1.72 13.15
CA ASN A 125 -16.02 -2.39 14.46
C ASN A 125 -15.08 -3.60 14.60
N GLU A 126 -13.92 -3.55 13.97
CA GLU A 126 -12.93 -4.63 14.07
C GLU A 126 -12.48 -4.82 15.51
N GLN A 127 -12.60 -6.05 15.98
CA GLN A 127 -12.22 -6.40 17.35
C GLN A 127 -10.94 -7.26 17.33
N LEU A 128 -9.94 -6.76 18.03
CA LEU A 128 -8.72 -7.51 18.28
C LEU A 128 -8.89 -8.52 19.42
N LYS A 129 -8.24 -9.66 19.32
CA LYS A 129 -8.00 -10.54 20.48
C LYS A 129 -7.34 -9.70 21.59
N ARG A 130 -7.62 -10.01 22.86
CA ARG A 130 -7.10 -9.22 24.01
C ARG A 130 -5.58 -9.10 24.00
N VAL A 131 -4.89 -10.17 23.62
CA VAL A 131 -3.42 -10.23 23.51
C VAL A 131 -2.94 -9.29 22.40
N ASP A 132 -3.50 -9.38 21.20
CA ASP A 132 -3.14 -8.55 20.05
C ASP A 132 -3.35 -7.07 20.38
N ARG A 133 -4.44 -6.71 21.06
CA ARG A 133 -4.72 -5.34 21.52
C ARG A 133 -3.63 -4.80 22.43
N ALA A 134 -3.19 -5.60 23.41
CA ALA A 134 -2.12 -5.20 24.31
C ALA A 134 -0.80 -4.98 23.56
N VAL A 135 -0.42 -5.90 22.68
CA VAL A 135 0.81 -5.80 21.87
C VAL A 135 0.77 -4.60 20.92
N ILE A 136 -0.34 -4.40 20.20
CA ILE A 136 -0.48 -3.24 19.29
C ILE A 136 -0.43 -1.93 20.07
N SER A 137 -1.01 -1.86 21.28
CA SER A 137 -0.90 -0.68 22.13
C SER A 137 0.55 -0.34 22.51
N ILE A 138 1.38 -1.35 22.68
CA ILE A 138 2.83 -1.20 22.92
C ILE A 138 3.54 -0.78 21.63
N LEU A 139 3.27 -1.46 20.51
CA LEU A 139 3.86 -1.17 19.21
C LEU A 139 3.59 0.28 18.75
N ARG A 140 2.40 0.79 18.98
CA ARG A 140 2.05 2.21 18.72
C ARG A 140 2.98 3.20 19.42
N LYS A 141 3.50 2.84 20.60
CA LYS A 141 4.42 3.71 21.38
C LYS A 141 5.87 3.53 20.97
N ILE A 142 6.26 2.34 20.51
CA ILE A 142 7.65 1.97 20.29
C ILE A 142 8.03 2.02 18.80
N LEU A 143 7.07 1.76 17.89
CA LEU A 143 7.32 1.70 16.45
C LEU A 143 6.64 2.87 15.71
N PRO A 144 7.36 3.96 15.45
CA PRO A 144 6.86 5.09 14.65
C PRO A 144 6.22 4.68 13.31
N PRO A 145 6.76 3.69 12.54
CA PRO A 145 6.14 3.23 11.30
C PRO A 145 4.70 2.73 11.44
N HIS A 146 4.38 2.05 12.53
CA HIS A 146 3.02 1.58 12.77
C HIS A 146 2.04 2.76 12.97
N LYS A 147 2.44 3.73 13.79
CA LYS A 147 1.65 4.94 14.02
C LYS A 147 1.50 5.78 12.75
N ASP A 148 2.52 5.84 11.91
CA ASP A 148 2.48 6.56 10.64
C ASP A 148 1.45 5.97 9.68
N ASN A 149 1.41 4.63 9.55
CA ASN A 149 0.39 3.94 8.75
C ASN A 149 -1.04 4.16 9.30
N GLU A 150 -1.23 4.19 10.61
CA GLU A 150 -2.52 4.53 11.23
C GLU A 150 -2.95 5.96 10.88
N LEU A 151 -2.03 6.92 10.95
CA LEU A 151 -2.30 8.32 10.62
C LEU A 151 -2.64 8.52 9.15
N ALA A 152 -1.93 7.82 8.25
CA ALA A 152 -2.20 7.86 6.81
C ALA A 152 -3.59 7.28 6.48
N ALA A 153 -3.95 6.16 7.10
CA ALA A 153 -5.25 5.55 6.92
C ALA A 153 -6.38 6.43 7.50
N ALA A 154 -6.18 7.00 8.68
CA ALA A 154 -7.13 7.91 9.32
C ALA A 154 -7.35 9.19 8.51
N LEU A 155 -6.32 9.71 7.83
CA LEU A 155 -6.44 10.88 6.97
C LEU A 155 -7.42 10.62 5.82
N LEU A 156 -7.33 9.49 5.14
CA LEU A 156 -8.24 9.11 4.05
C LEU A 156 -9.67 8.84 4.57
N GLN A 157 -9.81 8.22 5.73
CA GLN A 157 -11.10 7.82 6.28
C GLN A 157 -11.91 9.00 6.86
N ASN A 158 -11.24 9.93 7.56
CA ASN A 158 -11.92 10.96 8.35
C ASN A 158 -12.22 12.24 7.57
N GLN A 159 -11.75 12.35 6.34
CA GLN A 159 -11.98 13.51 5.50
C GLN A 159 -12.73 13.10 4.23
N THR A 160 -13.59 13.99 3.76
CA THR A 160 -14.27 13.80 2.47
C THR A 160 -13.51 14.55 1.39
N TYR A 161 -13.14 13.83 0.35
CA TYR A 161 -12.46 14.38 -0.81
C TYR A 161 -13.37 14.20 -2.02
N PRO A 162 -13.99 15.29 -2.55
CA PRO A 162 -15.03 15.18 -3.59
C PRO A 162 -14.58 14.46 -4.88
N ASN A 163 -13.30 14.56 -5.20
CA ASN A 163 -12.73 14.01 -6.43
C ASN A 163 -11.78 12.82 -6.18
N LEU A 164 -11.61 12.39 -4.94
CA LEU A 164 -10.73 11.28 -4.60
C LEU A 164 -11.54 10.08 -4.12
N GLU A 165 -11.37 8.98 -4.81
CA GLU A 165 -11.78 7.66 -4.33
C GLU A 165 -10.54 6.91 -3.84
N TRP A 166 -10.67 6.09 -2.80
CA TRP A 166 -9.52 5.41 -2.22
C TRP A 166 -9.84 3.99 -1.76
N CYS A 167 -8.78 3.17 -1.66
CA CYS A 167 -8.79 1.84 -1.05
C CYS A 167 -7.51 1.67 -0.22
N ILE A 168 -7.60 1.08 0.97
CA ILE A 168 -6.47 0.84 1.86
C ILE A 168 -6.19 -0.66 1.94
N VAL A 169 -5.19 -1.13 1.23
CA VAL A 169 -4.78 -2.55 1.21
C VAL A 169 -3.95 -2.86 2.44
N ARG A 170 -4.37 -3.86 3.20
CA ARG A 170 -3.72 -4.29 4.43
C ARG A 170 -3.16 -5.72 4.28
N PRO A 171 -1.95 -5.89 3.74
CA PRO A 171 -1.33 -7.22 3.73
C PRO A 171 -1.02 -7.68 5.16
N ASP A 172 -1.05 -8.99 5.37
CA ASP A 172 -0.51 -9.63 6.56
C ASP A 172 1.03 -9.70 6.46
N ASN A 173 1.71 -10.56 7.17
CA ASN A 173 3.18 -10.63 7.15
C ASN A 173 3.71 -10.78 5.72
N LEU A 174 4.50 -9.79 5.31
CA LEU A 174 5.01 -9.73 3.94
C LEU A 174 6.16 -10.73 3.73
N VAL A 175 5.97 -11.61 2.75
CA VAL A 175 6.99 -12.56 2.27
C VAL A 175 7.31 -12.29 0.79
N ASP A 176 8.42 -12.84 0.32
CA ASP A 176 8.82 -12.75 -1.08
C ASP A 176 8.52 -14.08 -1.78
N HIS A 177 7.80 -14.01 -2.90
CA HIS A 177 7.60 -15.08 -3.86
C HIS A 177 7.93 -14.56 -5.25
N ASP A 178 8.29 -15.47 -6.16
CA ASP A 178 8.65 -15.11 -7.53
C ASP A 178 7.41 -14.91 -8.41
N ASP A 179 6.35 -15.68 -8.18
CA ASP A 179 5.13 -15.69 -8.97
C ASP A 179 3.90 -15.28 -8.16
N VAL A 180 2.91 -14.74 -8.88
CA VAL A 180 1.56 -14.50 -8.32
C VAL A 180 0.92 -15.85 -8.04
N THR A 181 0.48 -16.03 -6.80
CA THR A 181 -0.23 -17.23 -6.35
C THR A 181 -1.66 -16.90 -5.96
N ASP A 182 -2.48 -17.89 -5.67
CA ASP A 182 -3.83 -17.65 -5.18
C ASP A 182 -3.79 -16.88 -3.86
N TYR A 183 -4.62 -15.84 -3.77
CA TYR A 183 -4.80 -15.03 -2.59
C TYR A 183 -6.26 -14.63 -2.40
N LYS A 184 -6.62 -14.23 -1.20
CA LYS A 184 -7.97 -13.76 -0.87
C LYS A 184 -7.92 -12.42 -0.15
N ALA A 185 -8.89 -11.55 -0.48
CA ALA A 185 -9.12 -10.28 0.19
C ALA A 185 -10.39 -10.37 1.05
N PHE A 186 -10.34 -9.82 2.25
CA PHE A 186 -11.45 -9.79 3.20
C PHE A 186 -11.64 -8.38 3.75
N ALA A 187 -12.88 -8.00 4.02
CA ALA A 187 -13.19 -6.68 4.60
C ALA A 187 -12.63 -6.50 6.02
N SER A 188 -12.38 -7.59 6.73
CA SER A 188 -11.83 -7.59 8.10
C SER A 188 -10.84 -8.74 8.28
N PRO A 189 -9.92 -8.65 9.26
CA PRO A 189 -8.97 -9.73 9.56
C PRO A 189 -9.66 -11.06 9.83
N GLN A 190 -9.17 -12.13 9.20
CA GLN A 190 -9.62 -13.51 9.41
C GLN A 190 -8.74 -14.25 10.41
N LEU A 191 -7.48 -13.85 10.51
CA LEU A 191 -6.47 -14.41 11.40
C LEU A 191 -6.06 -13.38 12.44
N GLY A 192 -5.31 -13.82 13.46
CA GLY A 192 -4.73 -12.90 14.44
C GLY A 192 -3.77 -11.94 13.78
N VAL A 193 -3.66 -10.75 14.36
CA VAL A 193 -2.80 -9.69 13.81
C VAL A 193 -1.36 -9.83 14.27
N ILE A 194 -1.15 -10.38 15.45
CA ILE A 194 0.17 -10.62 16.07
C ILE A 194 0.34 -12.11 16.37
N THR A 195 -0.68 -12.71 16.96
CA THR A 195 -0.69 -14.15 17.28
C THR A 195 -1.50 -14.86 16.22
N ASP A 196 -0.99 -15.98 15.72
CA ASP A 196 -1.67 -16.79 14.69
C ASP A 196 -1.91 -15.99 13.37
N THR A 197 -0.87 -15.30 12.94
CA THR A 197 -0.87 -14.47 11.72
C THR A 197 -0.81 -15.33 10.45
N GLY A 198 -1.28 -14.78 9.33
CA GLY A 198 -1.06 -15.31 7.99
C GLY A 198 0.16 -14.69 7.32
N GLN A 199 0.28 -14.93 6.03
CA GLN A 199 1.31 -14.36 5.17
C GLN A 199 0.66 -13.78 3.90
N THR A 200 1.32 -12.78 3.33
CA THR A 200 0.96 -12.22 2.03
C THR A 200 2.24 -11.98 1.23
N SER A 201 2.36 -12.57 0.07
CA SER A 201 3.51 -12.28 -0.79
C SER A 201 3.42 -10.87 -1.37
N ARG A 202 4.57 -10.18 -1.44
CA ARG A 202 4.64 -8.82 -2.03
C ARG A 202 4.16 -8.79 -3.47
N ILE A 203 4.36 -9.87 -4.21
CA ILE A 203 3.89 -9.97 -5.60
C ILE A 203 2.37 -10.09 -5.66
N ASN A 204 1.71 -10.77 -4.73
CA ASN A 204 0.26 -10.82 -4.61
C ASN A 204 -0.32 -9.45 -4.19
N VAL A 205 0.36 -8.74 -3.28
CA VAL A 205 -0.03 -7.36 -2.93
C VAL A 205 0.05 -6.45 -4.16
N ALA A 206 1.15 -6.52 -4.91
CA ALA A 206 1.34 -5.76 -6.13
C ALA A 206 0.24 -6.10 -7.17
N HIS A 207 -0.08 -7.38 -7.35
CA HIS A 207 -1.13 -7.83 -8.26
C HIS A 207 -2.50 -7.29 -7.86
N PHE A 208 -2.88 -7.39 -6.58
CA PHE A 208 -4.15 -6.87 -6.10
C PHE A 208 -4.24 -5.34 -6.24
N MET A 209 -3.16 -4.60 -5.92
CA MET A 209 -3.11 -3.15 -6.13
C MET A 209 -3.19 -2.76 -7.60
N SER A 210 -2.56 -3.53 -8.50
CA SER A 210 -2.69 -3.36 -9.94
C SER A 210 -4.14 -3.56 -10.39
N THR A 211 -4.78 -4.65 -9.96
CA THR A 211 -6.18 -4.97 -10.29
C THR A 211 -7.14 -3.90 -9.76
N LEU A 212 -6.96 -3.42 -8.53
CA LEU A 212 -7.76 -2.30 -7.98
C LEU A 212 -7.71 -1.06 -8.87
N LEU A 213 -6.56 -0.73 -9.43
CA LEU A 213 -6.40 0.47 -10.27
C LEU A 213 -6.94 0.28 -11.68
N THR A 214 -6.94 -0.95 -12.22
CA THR A 214 -7.15 -1.21 -13.65
C THR A 214 -8.43 -1.97 -13.98
N ASP A 215 -9.09 -2.60 -12.99
CA ASP A 215 -10.33 -3.34 -13.15
C ASP A 215 -11.48 -2.68 -12.38
N GLU A 216 -12.50 -2.27 -13.12
CA GLU A 216 -13.65 -1.52 -12.57
C GLU A 216 -14.45 -2.34 -11.57
N VAL A 217 -14.64 -3.63 -11.82
CA VAL A 217 -15.39 -4.51 -10.92
C VAL A 217 -14.70 -4.65 -9.58
N THR A 218 -13.38 -4.85 -9.60
CA THR A 218 -12.57 -4.92 -8.38
C THR A 218 -12.58 -3.59 -7.64
N TRP A 219 -12.50 -2.46 -8.37
CA TRP A 219 -12.57 -1.13 -7.78
C TRP A 219 -13.89 -0.90 -7.05
N GLU A 220 -15.01 -1.10 -7.72
CA GLU A 220 -16.34 -0.92 -7.14
C GLU A 220 -16.58 -1.78 -5.89
N ASN A 221 -16.01 -2.99 -5.86
CA ASN A 221 -16.11 -3.87 -4.70
C ASN A 221 -15.31 -3.36 -3.47
N TRP A 222 -14.23 -2.61 -3.69
CA TRP A 222 -13.28 -2.26 -2.63
C TRP A 222 -13.07 -0.77 -2.40
N ARG A 223 -13.65 0.12 -3.20
CA ARG A 223 -13.55 1.56 -2.96
C ARG A 223 -14.11 1.94 -1.58
N GLY A 224 -13.40 2.80 -0.88
CA GLY A 224 -13.75 3.22 0.48
C GLY A 224 -13.57 2.12 1.55
N GLN A 225 -12.94 0.99 1.21
CA GLN A 225 -12.74 -0.14 2.12
C GLN A 225 -11.27 -0.38 2.46
N TRP A 226 -11.06 -1.23 3.47
CA TRP A 226 -9.73 -1.60 3.98
C TRP A 226 -9.49 -3.11 3.87
N PRO A 227 -9.41 -3.69 2.66
CA PRO A 227 -9.22 -5.12 2.50
C PRO A 227 -7.95 -5.63 3.17
N VAL A 228 -8.09 -6.76 3.87
CA VAL A 228 -6.97 -7.55 4.40
C VAL A 228 -6.66 -8.66 3.42
N LEU A 229 -5.38 -8.80 3.07
CA LEU A 229 -4.93 -9.73 2.04
C LEU A 229 -4.14 -10.89 2.66
N TYR A 230 -4.44 -12.13 2.23
CA TYR A 230 -3.75 -13.35 2.63
C TYR A 230 -3.43 -14.22 1.42
N ASN A 231 -2.30 -14.91 1.42
CA ASN A 231 -2.10 -16.03 0.51
C ASN A 231 -3.13 -17.14 0.82
N ALA A 232 -3.71 -17.75 -0.20
CA ALA A 232 -4.77 -18.74 0.00
C ALA A 232 -4.29 -20.01 0.75
N ALA A 233 -3.03 -20.41 0.55
CA ALA A 233 -2.43 -21.55 1.23
C ALA A 233 -2.48 -21.40 2.76
N ASP A 234 -2.15 -20.22 3.29
CA ASP A 234 -2.13 -19.99 4.75
C ASP A 234 -3.51 -20.10 5.40
N LEU A 235 -4.56 -19.77 4.66
CA LEU A 235 -5.95 -19.87 5.14
C LEU A 235 -6.39 -21.34 5.25
N HIS A 236 -5.97 -22.19 4.31
CA HIS A 236 -6.32 -23.61 4.32
C HIS A 236 -5.64 -24.37 5.45
N GLU A 237 -4.34 -24.16 5.67
CA GLU A 237 -3.60 -24.84 6.75
C GLU A 237 -4.18 -24.53 8.13
N LYS A 238 -4.60 -23.28 8.35
CA LYS A 238 -5.14 -22.85 9.65
C LYS A 238 -6.60 -23.24 9.88
N CYS A 239 -7.43 -23.30 8.83
CA CYS A 239 -8.78 -23.85 8.95
C CYS A 239 -8.78 -25.33 9.29
N VAL A 240 -7.84 -26.12 8.75
CA VAL A 240 -7.70 -27.55 9.05
C VAL A 240 -7.22 -27.78 10.49
N SER A 241 -6.29 -26.95 10.99
CA SER A 241 -5.79 -27.06 12.37
C SER A 241 -6.84 -26.71 13.44
N LEU A 242 -7.82 -25.85 13.13
CA LEU A 242 -8.91 -25.48 14.05
C LEU A 242 -10.06 -26.51 14.05
N SER A 243 -10.17 -27.37 13.03
CA SER A 243 -11.18 -28.44 12.95
C SER A 243 -10.73 -29.76 13.58
N SER A 244 -9.51 -29.82 14.10
CA SER A 244 -8.92 -31.02 14.73
C SER A 244 -8.85 -30.98 16.27
N PHE A 245 -9.65 -30.10 16.91
CA PHE A 245 -9.82 -30.03 18.36
C PHE A 245 -11.27 -30.22 18.80
#